data_0f7e1365bf39060c9c3a6e438226a104
#
_entry.id   0f7e1365bf39060c9c3a6e438226a104
#
_cell.length_a   1.000
_cell.length_b   1.000
_cell.length_c   1.000
_cell.angle_alpha   90.00
_cell.angle_beta   90.00
_cell.angle_gamma   90.00
#
_symmetry.space_group_name_H-M   'P 1'
#
loop_
_entity.id
_entity.type
_entity.pdbx_description
1 polymer ?
#
loop_
_entity_poly.entity_id
_entity_poly.type
_entity_poly.pdbx_seq_one_letter_code
_entity_poly.pdbx_strand_id
1 'polypeptide(L)'
;MANVVFTEPAEYDLLDIEYYIFVDLCNPQAAQRISDGILDAAEKLSEYPKAHPLINDELLRSVGLRMTHFDSYNIFYYYDLQNDVVYIIRVLYNKVDWQSLLKK
;
A
#
# COMPACT_ATOMS: atom_id res chain seq x y z
N MET A 1 1.45 16.20 11.33
CA MET A 1 0.93 15.11 10.49
C MET A 1 1.92 14.83 9.37
N ALA A 2 2.21 13.56 9.12
CA ALA A 2 3.14 13.18 8.06
C ALA A 2 2.50 13.41 6.68
N ASN A 3 3.33 13.75 5.70
CA ASN A 3 2.91 13.71 4.31
C ASN A 3 2.87 12.27 3.82
N VAL A 4 1.89 11.93 2.99
CA VAL A 4 1.76 10.60 2.40
C VAL A 4 2.04 10.73 0.91
N VAL A 5 3.02 9.97 0.42
CA VAL A 5 3.46 10.00 -0.97
C VAL A 5 3.40 8.60 -1.54
N PHE A 6 2.71 8.43 -2.68
CA PHE A 6 2.74 7.17 -3.41
C PHE A 6 3.97 7.18 -4.32
N THR A 7 4.77 6.12 -4.19
CA THR A 7 5.89 5.91 -5.13
C THR A 7 5.32 5.55 -6.51
N GLU A 8 6.13 5.68 -7.54
CA GLU A 8 5.70 5.33 -8.90
C GLU A 8 5.22 3.88 -9.01
N PRO A 9 5.93 2.87 -8.46
CA PRO A 9 5.40 1.51 -8.48
C PRO A 9 4.05 1.37 -7.77
N ALA A 10 3.83 2.08 -6.68
CA ALA A 10 2.55 2.04 -5.96
C ALA A 10 1.43 2.68 -6.78
N GLU A 11 1.73 3.76 -7.49
CA GLU A 11 0.76 4.40 -8.39
C GLU A 11 0.35 3.45 -9.52
N TYR A 12 1.31 2.75 -10.11
CA TYR A 12 1.01 1.75 -11.15
C TYR A 12 0.21 0.59 -10.58
N ASP A 13 0.52 0.13 -9.36
CA ASP A 13 -0.26 -0.92 -8.70
C ASP A 13 -1.73 -0.50 -8.58
N LEU A 14 -1.98 0.74 -8.15
CA LEU A 14 -3.34 1.23 -7.97
C LEU A 14 -4.09 1.30 -9.30
N LEU A 15 -3.44 1.78 -10.35
CA LEU A 15 -4.03 1.82 -11.70
C LEU A 15 -4.34 0.41 -12.21
N ASP A 16 -3.45 -0.55 -11.98
CA ASP A 16 -3.65 -1.94 -12.38
C ASP A 16 -4.83 -2.56 -11.64
N ILE A 17 -4.97 -2.29 -10.35
CA ILE A 17 -6.10 -2.77 -9.54
C ILE A 17 -7.41 -2.20 -10.08
N GLU A 18 -7.45 -0.88 -10.32
CA GLU A 18 -8.64 -0.22 -10.86
C GLU A 18 -9.03 -0.80 -12.21
N TYR A 19 -8.04 -0.96 -13.10
CA TYR A 19 -8.27 -1.51 -14.45
C TYR A 19 -8.83 -2.93 -14.37
N TYR A 20 -8.24 -3.77 -13.54
CA TYR A 20 -8.69 -5.16 -13.40
C TYR A 20 -10.16 -5.23 -12.96
N ILE A 21 -10.53 -4.45 -11.95
CA ILE A 21 -11.89 -4.49 -11.42
C ILE A 21 -12.87 -3.84 -12.39
N PHE A 22 -12.48 -2.71 -12.99
CA PHE A 22 -13.34 -1.97 -13.90
C PHE A 22 -13.60 -2.74 -15.19
N VAL A 23 -12.53 -3.26 -15.81
CA VAL A 23 -12.59 -3.88 -17.13
C VAL A 23 -12.80 -5.38 -17.04
N ASP A 24 -11.90 -6.10 -16.35
CA ASP A 24 -11.94 -7.56 -16.34
C ASP A 24 -13.13 -8.09 -15.54
N LEU A 25 -13.47 -7.45 -14.42
CA LEU A 25 -14.62 -7.83 -13.62
C LEU A 25 -15.89 -7.05 -13.98
N CYS A 26 -15.79 -6.10 -14.90
CA CYS A 26 -16.93 -5.29 -15.37
C CYS A 26 -17.70 -4.65 -14.20
N ASN A 27 -16.97 -4.16 -13.19
CA ASN A 27 -17.61 -3.63 -11.99
C ASN A 27 -17.05 -2.24 -11.63
N PRO A 28 -17.54 -1.18 -12.29
CA PRO A 28 -17.04 0.18 -12.05
C PRO A 28 -17.26 0.68 -10.61
N GLN A 29 -18.36 0.26 -9.98
CA GLN A 29 -18.64 0.67 -8.59
C GLN A 29 -17.64 0.06 -7.62
N ALA A 30 -17.29 -1.22 -7.81
CA ALA A 30 -16.30 -1.87 -6.97
C ALA A 30 -14.91 -1.27 -7.21
N ALA A 31 -14.57 -0.92 -8.47
CA ALA A 31 -13.31 -0.28 -8.78
C ALA A 31 -13.16 1.03 -8.01
N GLN A 32 -14.21 1.86 -7.99
CA GLN A 32 -14.19 3.12 -7.27
C GLN A 32 -14.10 2.90 -5.76
N ARG A 33 -14.86 1.96 -5.22
CA ARG A 33 -14.86 1.66 -3.78
C ARG A 33 -13.49 1.18 -3.31
N ILE A 34 -12.85 0.30 -4.07
CA ILE A 34 -11.54 -0.24 -3.70
C ILE A 34 -10.48 0.86 -3.81
N SER A 35 -10.49 1.64 -4.88
CA SER A 35 -9.54 2.75 -5.06
C SER A 35 -9.66 3.77 -3.93
N ASP A 36 -10.87 4.21 -3.64
CA ASP A 36 -11.12 5.18 -2.56
C ASP A 36 -10.72 4.63 -1.21
N GLY A 37 -11.00 3.34 -0.96
CA GLY A 37 -10.65 2.69 0.29
C GLY A 37 -9.14 2.58 0.50
N ILE A 38 -8.40 2.25 -0.55
CA ILE A 38 -6.94 2.19 -0.50
C ILE A 38 -6.35 3.58 -0.23
N LEU A 39 -6.83 4.60 -0.94
CA LEU A 39 -6.36 5.97 -0.75
C LEU A 39 -6.66 6.46 0.67
N ASP A 40 -7.85 6.16 1.18
CA ASP A 40 -8.26 6.55 2.52
C ASP A 40 -7.41 5.84 3.59
N ALA A 41 -7.16 4.55 3.43
CA ALA A 41 -6.32 3.79 4.35
C ALA A 41 -4.88 4.33 4.37
N ALA A 42 -4.35 4.71 3.20
CA ALA A 42 -3.03 5.31 3.10
C ALA A 42 -3.00 6.69 3.79
N GLU A 43 -4.03 7.49 3.58
CA GLU A 43 -4.11 8.84 4.16
C GLU A 43 -4.14 8.81 5.68
N LYS A 44 -4.78 7.82 6.27
CA LYS A 44 -4.82 7.65 7.73
C LYS A 44 -3.44 7.45 8.35
N LEU A 45 -2.47 6.98 7.57
CA LEU A 45 -1.10 6.81 8.06
C LEU A 45 -0.43 8.14 8.37
N SER A 46 -0.96 9.26 7.88
CA SER A 46 -0.42 10.58 8.18
C SER A 46 -0.49 10.91 9.67
N GLU A 47 -1.51 10.42 10.37
CA GLU A 47 -1.71 10.68 11.80
C GLU A 47 -0.89 9.73 12.67
N TYR A 48 -0.82 8.46 12.28
CA TYR A 48 -0.17 7.42 13.07
C TYR A 48 0.75 6.55 12.20
N PRO A 49 1.89 7.12 11.73
CA PRO A 49 2.76 6.40 10.79
C PRO A 49 3.33 5.10 11.34
N LYS A 50 3.41 4.97 12.67
CA LYS A 50 3.96 3.79 13.33
C LYS A 50 2.88 2.87 13.93
N ALA A 51 1.60 3.09 13.60
CA ALA A 51 0.49 2.33 14.17
C ALA A 51 0.53 0.85 13.81
N HIS A 52 1.08 0.50 12.64
CA HIS A 52 1.18 -0.88 12.18
C HIS A 52 2.59 -1.40 12.39
N PRO A 53 2.74 -2.67 12.78
CA PRO A 53 4.07 -3.22 13.07
C PRO A 53 4.91 -3.37 11.82
N LEU A 54 6.22 -3.48 12.04
CA LEU A 54 7.15 -3.88 10.99
C LEU A 54 6.79 -5.28 10.51
N ILE A 55 7.03 -5.54 9.22
CA ILE A 55 6.75 -6.84 8.62
C ILE A 55 7.65 -7.89 9.28
N ASN A 56 7.07 -9.07 9.56
CA ASN A 56 7.77 -10.16 10.18
C ASN A 56 8.55 -10.97 9.15
N ASP A 57 9.53 -10.31 8.54
CA ASP A 57 10.49 -10.88 7.60
C ASP A 57 11.80 -10.15 7.84
N GLU A 58 12.87 -10.86 8.07
CA GLU A 58 14.13 -10.29 8.53
C GLU A 58 14.64 -9.17 7.62
N LEU A 59 14.67 -9.39 6.31
CA LEU A 59 15.17 -8.39 5.36
C LEU A 59 14.25 -7.18 5.29
N LEU A 60 12.95 -7.42 5.14
CA LEU A 60 11.96 -6.34 5.01
C LEU A 60 11.85 -5.53 6.30
N ARG A 61 11.98 -6.21 7.45
CA ARG A 61 12.00 -5.55 8.75
C ARG A 61 13.22 -4.65 8.91
N SER A 62 14.37 -5.12 8.42
CA SER A 62 15.63 -4.36 8.54
C SER A 62 15.60 -3.06 7.75
N VAL A 63 14.82 -2.99 6.67
CA VAL A 63 14.66 -1.73 5.90
C VAL A 63 13.46 -0.89 6.37
N GLY A 64 12.80 -1.31 7.45
CA GLY A 64 11.76 -0.51 8.08
C GLY A 64 10.39 -0.61 7.43
N LEU A 65 10.14 -1.65 6.65
CA LEU A 65 8.87 -1.79 5.92
C LEU A 65 7.73 -2.19 6.85
N ARG A 66 6.60 -1.52 6.71
CA ARG A 66 5.37 -1.76 7.47
C ARG A 66 4.24 -2.07 6.50
N MET A 67 3.17 -2.64 7.02
CA MET A 67 2.02 -3.03 6.20
C MET A 67 0.71 -2.69 6.90
N THR A 68 -0.21 -2.13 6.15
CA THR A 68 -1.63 -2.08 6.49
C THR A 68 -2.41 -2.72 5.34
N HIS A 69 -3.71 -2.72 5.43
CA HIS A 69 -4.52 -3.29 4.35
C HIS A 69 -5.85 -2.57 4.21
N PHE A 70 -6.43 -2.71 3.04
CA PHE A 70 -7.84 -2.41 2.78
C PHE A 70 -8.42 -3.52 1.93
N ASP A 71 -9.53 -4.13 2.39
CA ASP A 71 -10.18 -5.24 1.71
C ASP A 71 -9.16 -6.37 1.49
N SER A 72 -8.98 -6.84 0.27
CA SER A 72 -8.04 -7.91 -0.08
C SER A 72 -6.68 -7.41 -0.54
N TYR A 73 -6.36 -6.15 -0.30
CA TYR A 73 -5.12 -5.53 -0.76
C TYR A 73 -4.26 -5.11 0.40
N ASN A 74 -2.98 -5.47 0.33
CA ASN A 74 -1.98 -5.06 1.30
C ASN A 74 -1.28 -3.80 0.82
N ILE A 75 -1.13 -2.85 1.72
CA ILE A 75 -0.48 -1.56 1.45
C ILE A 75 0.84 -1.56 2.22
N PHE A 76 1.94 -1.62 1.48
CA PHE A 76 3.29 -1.64 2.05
C PHE A 76 3.84 -0.24 2.07
N TYR A 77 4.36 0.18 3.22
CA TYR A 77 4.82 1.54 3.37
C TYR A 77 6.07 1.63 4.24
N TYR A 78 6.80 2.72 4.06
CA TYR A 78 7.97 3.08 4.85
C TYR A 78 7.76 4.48 5.41
N TYR A 79 8.01 4.64 6.70
CA TYR A 79 7.93 5.96 7.32
C TYR A 79 9.33 6.54 7.47
N ASP A 80 9.58 7.66 6.81
CA ASP A 80 10.80 8.45 6.95
C ASP A 80 10.60 9.41 8.12
N LEU A 81 11.12 9.01 9.28
CA LEU A 81 10.97 9.78 10.51
C LEU A 81 11.63 11.16 10.41
N GLN A 82 12.77 11.22 9.75
CA GLN A 82 13.55 12.46 9.66
C GLN A 82 12.82 13.54 8.88
N ASN A 83 12.17 13.17 7.78
CA ASN A 83 11.44 14.09 6.92
C ASN A 83 9.93 14.10 7.17
N ASP A 84 9.47 13.23 8.05
CA ASP A 84 8.04 13.08 8.39
C ASP A 84 7.19 12.79 7.14
N VAL A 85 7.62 11.78 6.37
CA VAL A 85 6.97 11.36 5.13
C VAL A 85 6.68 9.87 5.19
N VAL A 86 5.45 9.50 4.85
CA VAL A 86 5.05 8.11 4.63
C VAL A 86 5.11 7.83 3.13
N TYR A 87 5.96 6.89 2.74
CA TYR A 87 6.06 6.46 1.34
C TYR A 87 5.28 5.17 1.18
N ILE A 88 4.28 5.19 0.30
CA ILE A 88 3.55 3.98 -0.09
C ILE A 88 4.39 3.28 -1.15
N ILE A 89 4.96 2.14 -0.80
CA ILE A 89 5.96 1.43 -1.61
C ILE A 89 5.30 0.54 -2.65
N ARG A 90 4.32 -0.26 -2.23
CA ARG A 90 3.55 -1.12 -3.13
C ARG A 90 2.14 -1.31 -2.58
N VAL A 91 1.21 -1.62 -3.48
CA VAL A 91 -0.15 -2.06 -3.13
C VAL A 91 -0.39 -3.36 -3.88
N LEU A 92 -0.53 -4.47 -3.14
CA LEU A 92 -0.57 -5.79 -3.75
C LEU A 92 -1.76 -6.60 -3.23
N TYR A 93 -2.34 -7.42 -4.11
CA TYR A 93 -3.37 -8.37 -3.71
C TYR A 93 -2.80 -9.32 -2.65
N ASN A 94 -3.56 -9.61 -1.61
CA ASN A 94 -3.04 -10.33 -0.44
C ASN A 94 -2.64 -11.78 -0.72
N LYS A 95 -3.06 -12.35 -1.86
CA LYS A 95 -2.74 -13.74 -2.23
C LYS A 95 -1.54 -13.87 -3.16
N VAL A 96 -0.91 -12.76 -3.57
CA VAL A 96 0.35 -12.86 -4.33
C VAL A 96 1.51 -13.12 -3.36
N ASP A 97 2.60 -13.67 -3.89
CA ASP A 97 3.85 -13.83 -3.12
C ASP A 97 4.55 -12.48 -3.00
N TRP A 98 4.02 -11.62 -2.12
CA TRP A 98 4.52 -10.27 -1.96
C TRP A 98 5.93 -10.23 -1.37
N GLN A 99 6.31 -11.24 -0.60
CA GLN A 99 7.66 -11.31 -0.04
C GLN A 99 8.71 -11.38 -1.13
N SER A 100 8.51 -12.25 -2.13
CA SER A 100 9.41 -12.31 -3.29
C SER A 100 9.40 -11.03 -4.10
N LEU A 101 8.22 -10.42 -4.30
CA LEU A 101 8.09 -9.18 -5.08
C LEU A 101 8.81 -8.02 -4.41
N LEU A 102 8.70 -7.90 -3.09
CA LEU A 102 9.32 -6.80 -2.35
C LEU A 102 10.83 -6.94 -2.19
N LYS A 103 11.37 -8.14 -2.35
CA LYS A 103 12.81 -8.42 -2.22
C LYS A 103 13.59 -8.28 -3.52
N LYS A 104 12.91 -7.99 -4.60
CA LYS A 104 13.59 -7.81 -5.90
C LYS A 104 14.27 -6.48 -6.03
#